data_144b091564186789ccf155fe79f6558e
#
_entry.id   144b091564186789ccf155fe79f6558e
#
_cell.length_a   1.000
_cell.length_b   1.000
_cell.length_c   1.000
_cell.angle_alpha   90.00
_cell.angle_beta   90.00
_cell.angle_gamma   90.00
#
_symmetry.space_group_name_H-M   'P 1'
#
loop_
_entity.id
_entity.type
_entity.pdbx_description
1 polymer ?
#
loop_
_entity_poly.entity_id
_entity_poly.type
_entity_poly.pdbx_seq_one_letter_code
_entity_poly.pdbx_strand_id
1 'polypeptide(L)'
;YVLGELNISITKFTFAQCTRNLIFGFLEYFKAQGNKPGTRNQRLAALKSYLWFAADKDVTLQSIALEIRRVPQCKNPATEKYVLSEDALNVIFSQPAGTRMGLRDRTMMILLYDSAARLAEILNLEVNDICLNENNPYIRVMGKGSKERVVAINVKTVKHVKQYLDVYRLKDNPDINLLFYTIIKGRAGKMSEGNVERFIQQYADKARKSCPDIPLRVHPHM
;
A
#
# COMPACT_ATOMS: atom_id res chain seq x y z
N TYR A 1 -18.40 -19.53 -4.89
CA TYR A 1 -18.58 -20.20 -6.18
C TYR A 1 -19.00 -21.66 -5.99
N VAL A 2 -18.19 -22.50 -5.34
CA VAL A 2 -18.50 -23.94 -5.16
C VAL A 2 -19.84 -24.14 -4.45
N LEU A 3 -20.09 -23.43 -3.35
CA LEU A 3 -21.34 -23.53 -2.62
C LEU A 3 -22.52 -22.85 -3.34
N GLY A 4 -22.32 -21.62 -3.82
CA GLY A 4 -23.41 -20.81 -4.39
C GLY A 4 -23.82 -21.18 -5.81
N GLU A 5 -22.84 -21.49 -6.69
CA GLU A 5 -23.12 -21.77 -8.10
C GLU A 5 -23.23 -23.26 -8.42
N LEU A 6 -22.42 -24.08 -7.75
CA LEU A 6 -22.37 -25.52 -8.01
C LEU A 6 -23.17 -26.35 -7.01
N ASN A 7 -23.76 -25.72 -5.97
CA ASN A 7 -24.51 -26.39 -4.91
C ASN A 7 -23.72 -27.53 -4.21
N ILE A 8 -22.39 -27.43 -4.19
CA ILE A 8 -21.53 -28.42 -3.53
C ILE A 8 -21.19 -27.91 -2.13
N SER A 9 -21.56 -28.65 -1.09
CA SER A 9 -21.17 -28.32 0.28
C SER A 9 -19.64 -28.30 0.41
N ILE A 10 -19.11 -27.32 1.13
CA ILE A 10 -17.67 -27.19 1.39
C ILE A 10 -17.10 -28.45 2.04
N THR A 11 -17.87 -29.12 2.89
CA THR A 11 -17.48 -30.38 3.55
C THR A 11 -17.44 -31.60 2.62
N LYS A 12 -18.10 -31.53 1.45
CA LYS A 12 -18.11 -32.57 0.43
C LYS A 12 -17.18 -32.26 -0.76
N PHE A 13 -16.62 -31.06 -0.79
CA PHE A 13 -15.69 -30.67 -1.85
C PHE A 13 -14.31 -31.30 -1.63
N THR A 14 -13.82 -32.04 -2.62
CA THR A 14 -12.54 -32.76 -2.57
C THR A 14 -11.57 -32.22 -3.59
N PHE A 15 -10.27 -32.49 -3.41
CA PHE A 15 -9.24 -32.13 -4.38
C PHE A 15 -9.48 -32.75 -5.77
N ALA A 16 -10.03 -33.93 -5.85
CA ALA A 16 -10.35 -34.58 -7.12
C ALA A 16 -11.32 -33.75 -7.99
N GLN A 17 -12.14 -32.90 -7.36
CA GLN A 17 -13.06 -32.01 -8.06
C GLN A 17 -12.38 -30.71 -8.55
N CYS A 18 -11.15 -30.44 -8.12
CA CYS A 18 -10.37 -29.29 -8.60
C CYS A 18 -9.84 -29.52 -10.02
N THR A 19 -10.73 -29.61 -10.99
CA THR A 19 -10.37 -29.78 -12.38
C THR A 19 -10.06 -28.41 -13.05
N ARG A 20 -9.38 -28.47 -14.17
CA ARG A 20 -9.13 -27.28 -15.01
C ARG A 20 -10.45 -26.55 -15.38
N ASN A 21 -11.51 -27.31 -15.72
CA ASN A 21 -12.81 -26.74 -16.05
C ASN A 21 -13.47 -26.04 -14.85
N LEU A 22 -13.35 -26.59 -13.65
CA LEU A 22 -13.79 -25.92 -12.44
C LEU A 22 -13.10 -24.57 -12.25
N ILE A 23 -11.80 -24.51 -12.47
CA ILE A 23 -11.04 -23.26 -12.34
C ILE A 23 -11.42 -22.24 -13.42
N PHE A 24 -11.66 -22.66 -14.63
CA PHE A 24 -12.18 -21.75 -15.67
C PHE A 24 -13.58 -21.23 -15.31
N GLY A 25 -14.49 -22.07 -14.86
CA GLY A 25 -15.81 -21.65 -14.38
C GLY A 25 -15.72 -20.64 -13.22
N PHE A 26 -14.82 -20.89 -12.29
CA PHE A 26 -14.52 -19.95 -11.19
C PHE A 26 -14.02 -18.59 -11.70
N LEU A 27 -13.14 -18.56 -12.67
CA LEU A 27 -12.62 -17.30 -13.23
C LEU A 27 -13.68 -16.55 -14.04
N GLU A 28 -14.54 -17.26 -14.79
CA GLU A 28 -15.65 -16.66 -15.52
C GLU A 28 -16.74 -16.14 -14.58
N TYR A 29 -17.04 -16.85 -13.50
CA TYR A 29 -17.93 -16.36 -12.43
C TYR A 29 -17.46 -15.00 -11.91
N PHE A 30 -16.18 -14.85 -11.55
CA PHE A 30 -15.65 -13.56 -11.10
C PHE A 30 -15.61 -12.50 -12.19
N LYS A 31 -15.51 -12.87 -13.44
CA LYS A 31 -15.65 -11.94 -14.57
C LYS A 31 -17.06 -11.42 -14.68
N ALA A 32 -18.06 -12.29 -14.54
CA ALA A 32 -19.49 -11.91 -14.51
C ALA A 32 -19.82 -10.99 -13.34
N GLN A 33 -19.14 -11.16 -12.19
CA GLN A 33 -19.22 -10.24 -11.04
C GLN A 33 -18.47 -8.92 -11.22
N GLY A 34 -17.94 -8.60 -12.41
CA GLY A 34 -17.24 -7.36 -12.70
C GLY A 34 -15.79 -7.27 -12.17
N ASN A 35 -15.21 -8.39 -11.70
CA ASN A 35 -13.84 -8.37 -11.22
C ASN A 35 -12.82 -8.14 -12.34
N LYS A 36 -11.89 -7.22 -12.12
CA LYS A 36 -10.81 -6.90 -13.07
C LYS A 36 -9.89 -8.12 -13.31
N PRO A 37 -9.23 -8.21 -14.49
CA PRO A 37 -8.29 -9.30 -14.79
C PRO A 37 -7.22 -9.50 -13.72
N GLY A 38 -6.64 -8.41 -13.17
CA GLY A 38 -5.64 -8.48 -12.10
C GLY A 38 -6.15 -9.19 -10.85
N THR A 39 -7.38 -8.90 -10.40
CA THR A 39 -8.01 -9.55 -9.24
C THR A 39 -8.25 -11.04 -9.50
N ARG A 40 -8.69 -11.39 -10.72
CA ARG A 40 -8.87 -12.81 -11.12
C ARG A 40 -7.54 -13.55 -11.14
N ASN A 41 -6.47 -12.92 -11.65
CA ASN A 41 -5.13 -13.49 -11.65
C ASN A 41 -4.56 -13.69 -10.24
N GLN A 42 -4.80 -12.77 -9.31
CA GLN A 42 -4.41 -12.94 -7.90
C GLN A 42 -5.10 -14.15 -7.27
N ARG A 43 -6.40 -14.33 -7.51
CA ARG A 43 -7.14 -15.49 -7.02
C ARG A 43 -6.65 -16.80 -7.63
N LEU A 44 -6.37 -16.79 -8.94
CA LEU A 44 -5.76 -17.95 -9.61
C LEU A 44 -4.38 -18.27 -9.04
N ALA A 45 -3.56 -17.27 -8.78
CA ALA A 45 -2.24 -17.46 -8.16
C ALA A 45 -2.34 -18.07 -6.77
N ALA A 46 -3.29 -17.61 -5.94
CA ALA A 46 -3.54 -18.18 -4.62
C ALA A 46 -3.96 -19.67 -4.70
N LEU A 47 -4.87 -20.03 -5.62
CA LEU A 47 -5.28 -21.41 -5.83
C LEU A 47 -4.10 -22.29 -6.28
N LYS A 48 -3.29 -21.79 -7.24
CA LYS A 48 -2.10 -22.51 -7.71
C LYS A 48 -1.10 -22.75 -6.58
N SER A 49 -0.83 -21.74 -5.77
CA SER A 49 0.10 -21.84 -4.64
C SER A 49 -0.40 -22.83 -3.58
N TYR A 50 -1.71 -22.80 -3.28
CA TYR A 50 -2.29 -23.72 -2.31
C TYR A 50 -2.26 -25.17 -2.80
N LEU A 51 -2.66 -25.42 -4.06
CA LEU A 51 -2.62 -26.77 -4.63
C LEU A 51 -1.20 -27.32 -4.73
N TRP A 52 -0.22 -26.47 -5.03
CA TRP A 52 1.18 -26.86 -5.02
C TRP A 52 1.68 -27.20 -3.63
N PHE A 53 1.32 -26.40 -2.62
CA PHE A 53 1.62 -26.72 -1.23
C PHE A 53 0.98 -28.03 -0.78
N ALA A 54 -0.29 -28.28 -1.17
CA ALA A 54 -0.96 -29.55 -0.85
C ALA A 54 -0.28 -30.75 -1.52
N ALA A 55 0.13 -30.59 -2.79
CA ALA A 55 0.84 -31.64 -3.54
C ALA A 55 2.25 -31.93 -3.00
N ASP A 56 2.89 -30.98 -2.32
CA ASP A 56 4.13 -31.19 -1.56
C ASP A 56 3.93 -32.10 -0.34
N LYS A 57 2.73 -32.10 0.25
CA LYS A 57 2.35 -32.93 1.40
C LYS A 57 1.75 -34.27 1.00
N ASP A 58 1.10 -34.34 -0.16
CA ASP A 58 0.42 -35.50 -0.68
C ASP A 58 0.72 -35.66 -2.19
N VAL A 59 1.59 -36.65 -2.50
CA VAL A 59 2.04 -36.94 -3.87
C VAL A 59 0.89 -37.27 -4.81
N THR A 60 -0.23 -37.78 -4.32
CA THR A 60 -1.41 -38.12 -5.14
C THR A 60 -2.05 -36.89 -5.77
N LEU A 61 -1.81 -35.68 -5.23
CA LEU A 61 -2.32 -34.42 -5.73
C LEU A 61 -1.41 -33.78 -6.81
N GLN A 62 -0.24 -34.32 -7.08
CA GLN A 62 0.71 -33.73 -8.03
C GLN A 62 0.13 -33.56 -9.44
N SER A 63 -0.63 -34.56 -9.93
CA SER A 63 -1.26 -34.47 -11.26
C SER A 63 -2.24 -33.31 -11.33
N ILE A 64 -3.05 -33.09 -10.31
CA ILE A 64 -4.01 -31.99 -10.19
C ILE A 64 -3.27 -30.65 -10.15
N ALA A 65 -2.26 -30.52 -9.31
CA ALA A 65 -1.46 -29.31 -9.18
C ALA A 65 -0.77 -28.93 -10.50
N LEU A 66 -0.21 -29.91 -11.23
CA LEU A 66 0.39 -29.69 -12.55
C LEU A 66 -0.64 -29.25 -13.59
N GLU A 67 -1.83 -29.85 -13.60
CA GLU A 67 -2.89 -29.47 -14.51
C GLU A 67 -3.34 -28.03 -14.26
N ILE A 68 -3.59 -27.65 -13.01
CA ILE A 68 -4.02 -26.31 -12.64
C ILE A 68 -2.91 -25.28 -12.86
N ARG A 69 -1.63 -25.62 -12.68
CA ARG A 69 -0.50 -24.74 -13.00
C ARG A 69 -0.54 -24.26 -14.45
N ARG A 70 -1.02 -25.08 -15.40
CA ARG A 70 -1.11 -24.76 -16.84
C ARG A 70 -2.28 -23.84 -17.18
N VAL A 71 -3.20 -23.52 -16.25
CA VAL A 71 -4.27 -22.54 -16.50
C VAL A 71 -3.64 -21.18 -16.74
N PRO A 72 -3.91 -20.55 -17.91
CA PRO A 72 -3.31 -19.27 -18.24
C PRO A 72 -3.87 -18.13 -17.38
N GLN A 73 -3.07 -17.11 -17.16
CA GLN A 73 -3.54 -15.87 -16.60
C GLN A 73 -4.32 -15.04 -17.62
N CYS A 74 -5.28 -14.28 -17.16
CA CYS A 74 -5.96 -13.29 -17.99
C CYS A 74 -4.97 -12.19 -18.40
N LYS A 75 -5.01 -11.77 -19.68
CA LYS A 75 -4.26 -10.59 -20.12
C LYS A 75 -4.76 -9.36 -19.34
N ASN A 76 -3.84 -8.69 -18.68
CA ASN A 76 -4.11 -7.37 -18.11
C ASN A 76 -3.85 -6.33 -19.22
N PRO A 77 -4.80 -5.42 -19.48
CA PRO A 77 -4.47 -4.27 -20.31
C PRO A 77 -3.35 -3.48 -19.62
N ALA A 78 -2.41 -2.98 -20.40
CA ALA A 78 -1.41 -2.06 -19.90
C ALA A 78 -2.15 -0.81 -19.36
N THR A 79 -2.05 -0.58 -18.07
CA THR A 79 -2.55 0.66 -17.46
C THR A 79 -1.43 1.68 -17.58
N GLU A 80 -1.70 2.79 -18.24
CA GLU A 80 -0.78 3.94 -18.20
C GLU A 80 -0.55 4.32 -16.74
N LYS A 81 0.72 4.33 -16.35
CA LYS A 81 1.10 4.82 -15.02
C LYS A 81 1.10 6.34 -15.09
N TYR A 82 0.20 6.93 -14.37
CA TYR A 82 0.17 8.38 -14.21
C TYR A 82 1.28 8.80 -13.25
N VAL A 83 2.09 9.76 -13.65
CA VAL A 83 3.13 10.36 -12.82
C VAL A 83 2.73 11.82 -12.62
N LEU A 84 2.71 12.26 -11.35
CA LEU A 84 2.45 13.65 -11.01
C LEU A 84 3.63 14.54 -11.47
N SER A 85 3.32 15.66 -12.11
CA SER A 85 4.33 16.67 -12.41
C SER A 85 4.84 17.36 -11.14
N GLU A 86 6.01 17.99 -11.20
CA GLU A 86 6.54 18.76 -10.07
C GLU A 86 5.60 19.90 -9.67
N ASP A 87 4.96 20.58 -10.62
CA ASP A 87 3.99 21.63 -10.35
C ASP A 87 2.77 21.07 -9.61
N ALA A 88 2.23 19.94 -10.05
CA ALA A 88 1.13 19.26 -9.37
C ALA A 88 1.49 18.88 -7.93
N LEU A 89 2.70 18.34 -7.70
CA LEU A 89 3.21 18.01 -6.37
C LEU A 89 3.34 19.24 -5.48
N ASN A 90 3.92 20.33 -5.99
CA ASN A 90 4.07 21.58 -5.27
C ASN A 90 2.72 22.16 -4.85
N VAL A 91 1.72 22.11 -5.74
CA VAL A 91 0.37 22.57 -5.44
C VAL A 91 -0.27 21.68 -4.37
N ILE A 92 -0.13 20.34 -4.43
CA ILE A 92 -0.62 19.42 -3.40
C ILE A 92 0.05 19.69 -2.05
N PHE A 93 1.38 19.85 -2.02
CA PHE A 93 2.13 20.10 -0.78
C PHE A 93 1.83 21.46 -0.15
N SER A 94 1.30 22.41 -0.92
CA SER A 94 0.88 23.70 -0.41
C SER A 94 -0.52 23.71 0.24
N GLN A 95 -1.34 22.66 0.01
CA GLN A 95 -2.73 22.61 0.50
C GLN A 95 -2.89 22.44 2.02
N PRO A 96 -2.01 21.68 2.74
CA PRO A 96 -2.16 21.58 4.18
C PRO A 96 -2.11 22.96 4.86
N ALA A 97 -3.12 23.26 5.68
CA ALA A 97 -3.19 24.50 6.43
C ALA A 97 -2.02 24.65 7.40
N GLY A 98 -1.76 25.87 7.89
CA GLY A 98 -0.73 26.18 8.91
C GLY A 98 -1.05 25.63 10.30
N THR A 99 -1.93 24.63 10.41
CA THR A 99 -2.28 23.95 11.66
C THR A 99 -1.25 22.85 11.98
N ARG A 100 -1.24 22.39 13.24
CA ARG A 100 -0.40 21.27 13.66
C ARG A 100 -0.61 20.02 12.80
N MET A 101 -1.86 19.65 12.52
CA MET A 101 -2.17 18.50 11.66
C MET A 101 -1.70 18.73 10.22
N GLY A 102 -1.90 19.94 9.68
CA GLY A 102 -1.44 20.28 8.33
C GLY A 102 0.09 20.23 8.23
N LEU A 103 0.82 20.63 9.25
CA LEU A 103 2.27 20.50 9.30
C LEU A 103 2.72 19.04 9.28
N ARG A 104 2.09 18.17 10.07
CA ARG A 104 2.33 16.72 10.06
C ARG A 104 2.09 16.13 8.67
N ASP A 105 0.94 16.41 8.10
CA ASP A 105 0.51 15.84 6.81
C ASP A 105 1.44 16.30 5.68
N ARG A 106 1.82 17.58 5.66
CA ARG A 106 2.79 18.12 4.70
C ARG A 106 4.15 17.45 4.83
N THR A 107 4.67 17.34 6.05
CA THR A 107 5.98 16.72 6.31
C THR A 107 5.97 15.24 5.88
N MET A 108 4.89 14.52 6.16
CA MET A 108 4.74 13.13 5.73
C MET A 108 4.73 12.99 4.21
N MET A 109 3.97 13.83 3.50
CA MET A 109 3.93 13.81 2.03
C MET A 109 5.29 14.11 1.42
N ILE A 110 6.00 15.12 1.94
CA ILE A 110 7.35 15.48 1.46
C ILE A 110 8.33 14.34 1.73
N LEU A 111 8.29 13.72 2.91
CA LEU A 111 9.17 12.61 3.25
C LEU A 111 8.89 11.36 2.39
N LEU A 112 7.62 11.04 2.11
CA LEU A 112 7.23 9.98 1.19
C LEU A 112 7.79 10.20 -0.22
N TYR A 113 7.65 11.42 -0.73
CA TYR A 113 8.14 11.78 -2.05
C TYR A 113 9.68 11.70 -2.15
N ASP A 114 10.37 12.32 -1.19
CA ASP A 114 11.83 12.43 -1.21
C ASP A 114 12.53 11.07 -1.00
N SER A 115 12.01 10.26 -0.08
CA SER A 115 12.60 8.95 0.24
C SER A 115 12.19 7.82 -0.69
N ALA A 116 11.10 7.97 -1.44
CA ALA A 116 10.45 6.88 -2.19
C ALA A 116 10.22 5.60 -1.33
N ALA A 117 10.12 5.77 -0.01
CA ALA A 117 9.82 4.68 0.91
C ALA A 117 8.35 4.26 0.80
N ARG A 118 8.07 2.99 1.13
CA ARG A 118 6.68 2.53 1.18
C ARG A 118 5.92 3.21 2.31
N LEU A 119 4.62 3.46 2.12
CA LEU A 119 3.79 4.08 3.15
C LEU A 119 3.90 3.35 4.50
N ALA A 120 3.83 2.02 4.49
CA ALA A 120 3.98 1.22 5.71
C ALA A 120 5.34 1.42 6.41
N GLU A 121 6.41 1.65 5.66
CA GLU A 121 7.75 1.92 6.20
C GLU A 121 7.79 3.30 6.88
N ILE A 122 7.22 4.33 6.27
CA ILE A 122 7.11 5.68 6.86
C ILE A 122 6.23 5.68 8.11
N LEU A 123 5.14 4.90 8.13
CA LEU A 123 4.26 4.78 9.29
C LEU A 123 4.86 4.00 10.46
N ASN A 124 5.91 3.22 10.21
CA ASN A 124 6.66 2.52 11.25
C ASN A 124 7.94 3.26 11.67
N LEU A 125 8.27 4.37 11.00
CA LEU A 125 9.50 5.11 11.25
C LEU A 125 9.47 5.71 12.66
N GLU A 126 10.52 5.48 13.41
CA GLU A 126 10.72 6.07 14.72
C GLU A 126 11.59 7.34 14.65
N VAL A 127 11.58 8.16 15.66
CA VAL A 127 12.42 9.38 15.71
C VAL A 127 13.90 9.04 15.64
N ASN A 128 14.31 7.93 16.26
CA ASN A 128 15.70 7.48 16.26
C ASN A 128 16.17 6.91 14.92
N ASP A 129 15.23 6.68 13.99
CA ASP A 129 15.56 6.20 12.64
C ASP A 129 15.90 7.32 11.67
N ILE A 130 15.82 8.57 12.11
CA ILE A 130 16.12 9.73 11.27
C ILE A 130 17.41 10.40 11.72
N CYS A 131 18.35 10.53 10.80
CA CYS A 131 19.50 11.39 10.93
C CYS A 131 19.22 12.75 10.28
N LEU A 132 19.14 13.79 11.10
CA LEU A 132 18.87 15.16 10.66
C LEU A 132 20.15 16.01 10.53
N ASN A 133 21.31 15.36 10.41
CA ASN A 133 22.57 16.04 10.11
C ASN A 133 22.56 16.51 8.65
N GLU A 134 22.70 17.83 8.43
CA GLU A 134 22.59 18.43 7.09
C GLU A 134 23.69 18.00 6.12
N ASN A 135 24.81 17.52 6.62
CA ASN A 135 25.91 17.02 5.78
C ASN A 135 25.63 15.62 5.21
N ASN A 136 24.86 14.80 5.91
CA ASN A 136 24.52 13.45 5.47
C ASN A 136 23.16 13.01 6.06
N PRO A 137 22.07 13.63 5.64
CA PRO A 137 20.76 13.31 6.19
C PRO A 137 20.20 12.01 5.56
N TYR A 138 19.61 11.17 6.41
CA TYR A 138 19.04 9.90 5.97
C TYR A 138 17.94 9.41 6.90
N ILE A 139 17.18 8.45 6.42
CA ILE A 139 16.27 7.63 7.22
C ILE A 139 16.65 6.16 7.15
N ARG A 140 16.44 5.41 8.22
CA ARG A 140 16.53 3.95 8.25
C ARG A 140 15.14 3.37 8.18
N VAL A 141 14.89 2.51 7.21
CA VAL A 141 13.59 1.89 7.02
C VAL A 141 13.70 0.37 7.01
N MET A 142 12.74 -0.28 7.65
CA MET A 142 12.64 -1.73 7.69
C MET A 142 11.77 -2.22 6.53
N GLY A 143 12.36 -2.90 5.57
CA GLY A 143 11.67 -3.46 4.42
C GLY A 143 11.12 -4.87 4.65
N LYS A 144 10.61 -5.48 3.56
CA LYS A 144 10.10 -6.86 3.58
C LYS A 144 11.18 -7.85 4.03
N GLY A 145 10.83 -8.73 4.96
CA GLY A 145 11.74 -9.73 5.52
C GLY A 145 12.74 -9.16 6.54
N SER A 146 12.36 -8.08 7.25
CA SER A 146 13.17 -7.42 8.28
C SER A 146 14.54 -6.94 7.77
N LYS A 147 14.65 -6.63 6.49
CA LYS A 147 15.87 -6.05 5.93
C LYS A 147 15.87 -4.54 6.12
N GLU A 148 16.85 -4.06 6.88
CA GLU A 148 17.10 -2.64 7.06
C GLU A 148 17.77 -2.05 5.80
N ARG A 149 17.36 -0.84 5.43
CA ARG A 149 18.05 -0.03 4.44
C ARG A 149 18.09 1.44 4.85
N VAL A 150 19.17 2.09 4.49
CA VAL A 150 19.34 3.54 4.65
C VAL A 150 18.94 4.22 3.35
N VAL A 151 18.14 5.28 3.48
CA VAL A 151 17.69 6.11 2.35
C VAL A 151 18.10 7.55 2.63
N ALA A 152 18.91 8.13 1.77
CA ALA A 152 19.27 9.54 1.85
C ALA A 152 18.04 10.42 1.61
N ILE A 153 17.95 11.54 2.33
CA ILE A 153 16.90 12.54 2.17
C ILE A 153 17.50 13.92 1.90
N ASN A 154 16.74 14.80 1.30
CA ASN A 154 17.19 16.13 0.94
C ASN A 154 17.25 17.05 2.18
N VAL A 155 18.17 18.00 2.20
CA VAL A 155 18.27 19.03 3.26
C VAL A 155 16.96 19.84 3.39
N LYS A 156 16.23 20.05 2.30
CA LYS A 156 14.90 20.71 2.36
C LYS A 156 13.91 19.87 3.19
N THR A 157 13.93 18.54 3.02
CA THR A 157 13.10 17.60 3.80
C THR A 157 13.50 17.64 5.28
N VAL A 158 14.78 17.73 5.59
CA VAL A 158 15.27 17.89 6.98
C VAL A 158 14.65 19.10 7.66
N LYS A 159 14.56 20.25 6.98
CA LYS A 159 13.93 21.47 7.53
C LYS A 159 12.46 21.23 7.89
N HIS A 160 11.70 20.55 7.03
CA HIS A 160 10.31 20.20 7.31
C HIS A 160 10.18 19.25 8.50
N VAL A 161 11.06 18.24 8.58
CA VAL A 161 11.04 17.28 9.70
C VAL A 161 11.41 17.98 11.01
N LYS A 162 12.44 18.83 11.05
CA LYS A 162 12.81 19.62 12.23
C LYS A 162 11.63 20.47 12.70
N GLN A 163 11.01 21.23 11.80
CA GLN A 163 9.86 22.06 12.11
C GLN A 163 8.68 21.24 12.66
N TYR A 164 8.43 20.06 12.07
CA TYR A 164 7.39 19.15 12.54
C TYR A 164 7.68 18.64 13.97
N LEU A 165 8.92 18.22 14.23
CA LEU A 165 9.34 17.76 15.57
C LEU A 165 9.16 18.86 16.63
N ASP A 166 9.59 20.09 16.31
CA ASP A 166 9.53 21.22 17.25
C ASP A 166 8.09 21.63 17.59
N VAL A 167 7.22 21.69 16.57
CA VAL A 167 5.85 22.21 16.75
C VAL A 167 4.87 21.13 17.18
N TYR A 168 5.02 19.92 16.71
CA TYR A 168 4.05 18.85 16.93
C TYR A 168 4.46 17.94 18.09
N ARG A 169 5.65 17.34 18.00
CA ARG A 169 6.07 16.28 18.92
C ARG A 169 6.50 16.80 20.29
N LEU A 170 7.28 17.87 20.37
CA LEU A 170 7.73 18.43 21.64
C LEU A 170 6.57 18.91 22.52
N LYS A 171 5.47 19.38 21.93
CA LYS A 171 4.29 19.85 22.67
C LYS A 171 3.41 18.72 23.18
N ASP A 172 3.34 17.59 22.47
CA ASP A 172 2.47 16.47 22.84
C ASP A 172 3.14 15.48 23.78
N ASN A 173 4.48 15.42 23.78
CA ASN A 173 5.29 14.45 24.52
C ASN A 173 4.65 13.04 24.53
N PRO A 174 4.41 12.44 23.34
CA PRO A 174 3.66 11.19 23.25
C PRO A 174 4.46 10.02 23.82
N ASP A 175 3.79 9.09 24.48
CA ASP A 175 4.37 7.84 25.01
C ASP A 175 4.76 6.82 23.92
N ILE A 176 5.01 7.30 22.69
CA ILE A 176 5.40 6.47 21.55
C ILE A 176 6.58 7.09 20.79
N ASN A 177 7.47 6.24 20.28
CA ASN A 177 8.63 6.67 19.52
C ASN A 177 8.35 6.90 18.02
N LEU A 178 7.16 6.58 17.53
CA LEU A 178 6.82 6.77 16.13
C LEU A 178 6.99 8.24 15.73
N LEU A 179 7.60 8.45 14.55
CA LEU A 179 7.74 9.79 14.00
C LEU A 179 6.37 10.43 13.74
N PHE A 180 5.50 9.70 13.04
CA PHE A 180 4.14 10.15 12.74
C PHE A 180 3.10 9.36 13.51
N TYR A 181 2.24 10.07 14.20
CA TYR A 181 1.20 9.48 15.04
C TYR A 181 -0.12 10.28 14.96
N THR A 182 -1.15 9.70 15.48
CA THR A 182 -2.45 10.35 15.67
C THR A 182 -2.84 10.29 17.14
N ILE A 183 -3.67 11.23 17.59
CA ILE A 183 -4.22 11.22 18.95
C ILE A 183 -5.70 10.89 18.85
N ILE A 184 -6.11 9.79 19.46
CA ILE A 184 -7.51 9.35 19.55
C ILE A 184 -7.87 9.24 21.03
N LYS A 185 -8.89 9.97 21.45
CA LYS A 185 -9.34 10.01 22.87
C LYS A 185 -8.18 10.27 23.86
N GLY A 186 -7.29 11.20 23.51
CA GLY A 186 -6.14 11.59 24.35
C GLY A 186 -4.96 10.61 24.34
N ARG A 187 -5.02 9.53 23.58
CA ARG A 187 -3.92 8.55 23.45
C ARG A 187 -3.24 8.65 22.09
N ALA A 188 -1.91 8.69 22.11
CA ALA A 188 -1.13 8.61 20.88
C ALA A 188 -1.15 7.18 20.33
N GLY A 189 -1.26 7.06 19.00
CA GLY A 189 -1.28 5.76 18.33
C GLY A 189 -0.82 5.86 16.89
N LYS A 190 -0.47 4.72 16.31
CA LYS A 190 -0.04 4.63 14.92
C LYS A 190 -1.15 5.08 13.97
N MET A 191 -0.79 5.83 12.95
CA MET A 191 -1.70 6.18 11.86
C MET A 191 -1.96 4.96 10.97
N SER A 192 -3.20 4.82 10.47
CA SER A 192 -3.53 3.81 9.47
C SER A 192 -3.18 4.30 8.05
N GLU A 193 -2.83 3.37 7.16
CA GLU A 193 -2.60 3.67 5.73
C GLU A 193 -3.82 4.36 5.11
N GLY A 194 -5.03 3.86 5.38
CA GLY A 194 -6.27 4.47 4.86
C GLY A 194 -6.52 5.90 5.37
N ASN A 195 -5.96 6.28 6.52
CA ASN A 195 -6.03 7.67 6.99
C ASN A 195 -5.12 8.57 6.13
N VAL A 196 -3.92 8.08 5.81
CA VAL A 196 -2.97 8.81 4.95
C VAL A 196 -3.50 8.93 3.53
N GLU A 197 -3.98 7.85 2.94
CA GLU A 197 -4.61 7.87 1.61
C GLU A 197 -5.76 8.87 1.54
N ARG A 198 -6.58 8.93 2.58
CA ARG A 198 -7.71 9.86 2.65
C ARG A 198 -7.26 11.31 2.67
N PHE A 199 -6.30 11.69 3.51
CA PHE A 199 -5.88 13.09 3.53
C PHE A 199 -5.10 13.49 2.26
N ILE A 200 -4.28 12.61 1.68
CA ILE A 200 -3.62 12.87 0.39
C ILE A 200 -4.67 13.11 -0.69
N GLN A 201 -5.71 12.28 -0.77
CA GLN A 201 -6.81 12.48 -1.71
C GLN A 201 -7.53 13.81 -1.48
N GLN A 202 -7.82 14.17 -0.23
CA GLN A 202 -8.45 15.46 0.11
C GLN A 202 -7.60 16.66 -0.31
N TYR A 203 -6.28 16.61 -0.13
CA TYR A 203 -5.38 17.68 -0.59
C TYR A 203 -5.28 17.71 -2.12
N ALA A 204 -5.24 16.57 -2.78
CA ALA A 204 -5.29 16.48 -4.23
C ALA A 204 -6.59 17.06 -4.80
N ASP A 205 -7.75 16.80 -4.18
CA ASP A 205 -9.04 17.36 -4.58
C ASP A 205 -9.08 18.89 -4.45
N LYS A 206 -8.48 19.44 -3.40
CA LYS A 206 -8.32 20.89 -3.24
C LYS A 206 -7.38 21.48 -4.30
N ALA A 207 -6.22 20.84 -4.49
CA ALA A 207 -5.19 21.26 -5.43
C ALA A 207 -5.69 21.27 -6.89
N ARG A 208 -6.61 20.36 -7.25
CA ARG A 208 -7.17 20.25 -8.60
C ARG A 208 -7.92 21.51 -9.04
N LYS A 209 -8.39 22.34 -8.09
CA LYS A 209 -9.03 23.62 -8.41
C LYS A 209 -8.07 24.61 -9.07
N SER A 210 -6.78 24.54 -8.76
CA SER A 210 -5.73 25.39 -9.32
C SER A 210 -4.81 24.65 -10.31
N CYS A 211 -4.81 23.31 -10.30
CA CYS A 211 -4.04 22.48 -11.21
C CYS A 211 -4.93 21.33 -11.72
N PRO A 212 -5.72 21.54 -12.79
CA PRO A 212 -6.68 20.56 -13.31
C PRO A 212 -6.06 19.23 -13.77
N ASP A 213 -4.76 19.24 -14.10
CA ASP A 213 -4.02 18.05 -14.55
C ASP A 213 -3.81 17.00 -13.45
N ILE A 214 -4.10 17.34 -12.19
CA ILE A 214 -4.05 16.38 -11.09
C ILE A 214 -5.13 15.31 -11.28
N PRO A 215 -4.78 14.01 -11.33
CA PRO A 215 -5.75 12.95 -11.59
C PRO A 215 -6.81 12.86 -10.49
N LEU A 216 -7.95 12.26 -10.83
CA LEU A 216 -9.06 12.08 -9.88
C LEU A 216 -8.68 11.24 -8.66
N ARG A 217 -7.77 10.29 -8.83
CA ARG A 217 -7.25 9.46 -7.74
C ARG A 217 -5.77 9.68 -7.57
N VAL A 218 -5.38 10.09 -6.38
CA VAL A 218 -3.98 10.26 -5.96
C VAL A 218 -3.73 9.38 -4.75
N HIS A 219 -2.64 8.65 -4.75
CA HIS A 219 -2.26 7.76 -3.66
C HIS A 219 -0.74 7.77 -3.44
N PRO A 220 -0.24 7.31 -2.28
CA PRO A 220 1.18 7.42 -1.90
C PRO A 220 2.19 6.73 -2.83
N HIS A 221 1.75 5.89 -3.75
CA HIS A 221 2.60 5.11 -4.65
C HIS A 221 2.50 5.54 -6.13
N MET A 222 2.12 6.83 -6.35
CA MET A 222 2.10 7.43 -7.70
C MET A 222 3.44 7.95 -8.09
#